data_82ec9733f47e2e35d565a14eb1fe62e6
#
_entry.id   82ec9733f47e2e35d565a14eb1fe62e6
#
_cell.length_a   1.000
_cell.length_b   1.000
_cell.length_c   1.000
_cell.angle_alpha   90.00
_cell.angle_beta   90.00
_cell.angle_gamma   90.00
#
_symmetry.space_group_name_H-M   'P 1'
#
loop_
_entity.id
_entity.type
_entity.pdbx_description
1 polymer ?
#
loop_
_entity_poly.entity_id
_entity_poly.type
_entity_poly.pdbx_seq_one_letter_code
_entity_poly.pdbx_strand_id
1 'polypeptide(L)'
;YNTALTLFFVPYVFFEVFSNYALKIVAPHRWLSGCIILFGAVSIGLGFVNNFGGLAACRFLLGVFESGSFPALFYILANFYEKTEAQRRFSGFFSVTCLAGAAGGAMAYRIHELDGVKGLASWRWIFIIDGIVTCGCAFILYFTIADFPEEARFLNENERKFLKQKL
;
A
#
# COMPACT_ATOMS: atom_id res chain seq x y z
N TYR A 1 -15.83 -18.38 1.23
CA TYR A 1 -15.57 -16.95 1.41
C TYR A 1 -14.74 -16.71 2.69
N ASN A 2 -15.16 -17.22 3.84
CA ASN A 2 -14.45 -17.05 5.12
C ASN A 2 -13.01 -17.57 5.09
N THR A 3 -12.76 -18.72 4.44
CA THR A 3 -11.41 -19.27 4.26
C THR A 3 -10.48 -18.31 3.51
N ALA A 4 -10.98 -17.62 2.49
CA ALA A 4 -10.20 -16.67 1.72
C ALA A 4 -9.83 -15.40 2.54
N LEU A 5 -10.71 -14.99 3.46
CA LEU A 5 -10.43 -13.90 4.41
C LEU A 5 -9.36 -14.32 5.42
N THR A 6 -9.48 -15.52 6.00
CA THR A 6 -8.50 -16.05 6.95
C THR A 6 -7.10 -16.17 6.30
N LEU A 7 -7.04 -16.66 5.06
CA LEU A 7 -5.81 -16.76 4.28
C LEU A 7 -5.13 -15.42 4.00
N PHE A 8 -5.84 -14.33 4.09
CA PHE A 8 -5.28 -12.98 4.00
C PHE A 8 -4.78 -12.48 5.37
N PHE A 9 -5.62 -12.57 6.42
CA PHE A 9 -5.29 -11.98 7.72
C PHE A 9 -4.19 -12.73 8.47
N VAL A 10 -4.12 -14.05 8.39
CA VAL A 10 -3.08 -14.85 9.08
C VAL A 10 -1.68 -14.47 8.62
N PRO A 11 -1.35 -14.48 7.31
CA PRO A 11 -0.04 -14.02 6.85
C PRO A 11 0.19 -12.54 7.14
N TYR A 12 -0.84 -11.68 7.04
CA TYR A 12 -0.73 -10.26 7.36
C TYR A 12 -0.16 -10.05 8.77
N VAL A 13 -0.79 -10.62 9.80
CA VAL A 13 -0.36 -10.48 11.20
C VAL A 13 1.03 -11.11 11.43
N PHE A 14 1.27 -12.29 10.86
CA PHE A 14 2.55 -12.98 11.03
C PHE A 14 3.72 -12.21 10.39
N PHE A 15 3.55 -11.76 9.17
CA PHE A 15 4.60 -11.07 8.42
C PHE A 15 4.79 -9.60 8.85
N GLU A 16 3.85 -9.00 9.55
CA GLU A 16 4.00 -7.64 10.10
C GLU A 16 5.23 -7.52 11.01
N VAL A 17 5.49 -8.53 11.84
CA VAL A 17 6.67 -8.57 12.72
C VAL A 17 7.97 -8.61 11.90
N PHE A 18 8.02 -9.45 10.87
CA PHE A 18 9.19 -9.54 9.98
C PHE A 18 9.39 -8.27 9.17
N SER A 19 8.31 -7.64 8.73
CA SER A 19 8.36 -6.37 8.03
C SER A 19 8.93 -5.24 8.89
N ASN A 20 8.57 -5.16 10.16
CA ASN A 20 9.15 -4.22 11.11
C ASN A 20 10.66 -4.42 11.29
N TYR A 21 11.13 -5.67 11.25
CA TYR A 21 12.57 -5.95 11.28
C TYR A 21 13.26 -5.53 9.99
N ALA A 22 12.65 -5.84 8.84
CA ALA A 22 13.17 -5.47 7.53
C ALA A 22 13.33 -3.96 7.35
N LEU A 23 12.39 -3.16 7.88
CA LEU A 23 12.46 -1.69 7.88
C LEU A 23 13.68 -1.09 8.58
N LYS A 24 14.31 -1.84 9.49
CA LYS A 24 15.55 -1.40 10.15
C LYS A 24 16.79 -1.61 9.29
N ILE A 25 16.70 -2.48 8.28
CA ILE A 25 17.81 -2.88 7.41
C ILE A 25 17.70 -2.21 6.05
N VAL A 26 16.47 -2.12 5.54
CA VAL A 26 16.17 -1.59 4.21
C VAL A 26 15.66 -0.16 4.33
N ALA A 27 16.07 0.70 3.40
CA ALA A 27 15.57 2.07 3.32
C ALA A 27 14.02 2.10 3.22
N PRO A 28 13.32 2.85 4.11
CA PRO A 28 11.86 2.80 4.23
C PRO A 28 11.11 3.06 2.93
N HIS A 29 11.59 4.02 2.09
CA HIS A 29 10.95 4.32 0.81
C HIS A 29 11.00 3.13 -0.16
N ARG A 30 12.14 2.41 -0.18
CA ARG A 30 12.31 1.23 -1.06
C ARG A 30 11.42 0.08 -0.58
N TRP A 31 11.37 -0.12 0.73
CA TRP A 31 10.52 -1.15 1.33
C TRP A 31 9.05 -0.89 1.05
N LEU A 32 8.57 0.32 1.35
CA LEU A 32 7.18 0.73 1.12
C LEU A 32 6.79 0.59 -0.35
N SER A 33 7.57 1.19 -1.25
CA SER A 33 7.29 1.12 -2.69
C SER A 33 7.34 -0.31 -3.22
N GLY A 34 8.29 -1.12 -2.75
CA GLY A 34 8.40 -2.54 -3.11
C GLY A 34 7.18 -3.34 -2.67
N CYS A 35 6.73 -3.17 -1.43
CA CYS A 35 5.52 -3.82 -0.92
C CYS A 35 4.28 -3.43 -1.74
N ILE A 36 4.10 -2.14 -2.06
CA ILE A 36 2.95 -1.65 -2.82
C ILE A 36 2.99 -2.15 -4.27
N ILE A 37 4.17 -2.19 -4.91
CA ILE A 37 4.31 -2.73 -6.28
C ILE A 37 3.96 -4.22 -6.30
N LEU A 38 4.48 -5.01 -5.36
CA LEU A 38 4.19 -6.44 -5.28
C LEU A 38 2.73 -6.71 -4.96
N PHE A 39 2.12 -5.92 -4.06
CA PHE A 39 0.69 -5.97 -3.79
C PHE A 39 -0.13 -5.70 -5.06
N GLY A 40 0.17 -4.63 -5.79
CA GLY A 40 -0.51 -4.30 -7.05
C GLY A 40 -0.34 -5.37 -8.12
N ALA A 41 0.86 -5.94 -8.26
CA ALA A 41 1.11 -7.03 -9.21
C ALA A 41 0.30 -8.29 -8.88
N VAL A 42 0.21 -8.66 -7.60
CA VAL A 42 -0.62 -9.80 -7.16
C VAL A 42 -2.11 -9.49 -7.32
N SER A 43 -2.55 -8.24 -7.10
CA SER A 43 -3.92 -7.81 -7.37
C SER A 43 -4.28 -7.97 -8.84
N ILE A 44 -3.41 -7.58 -9.76
CA ILE A 44 -3.59 -7.83 -11.21
C ILE A 44 -3.68 -9.35 -11.47
N GLY A 45 -2.78 -10.13 -10.89
CA GLY A 45 -2.78 -11.59 -11.01
C GLY A 45 -4.09 -12.23 -10.55
N LEU A 46 -4.69 -11.70 -9.49
CA LEU A 46 -5.97 -12.16 -8.96
C LEU A 46 -7.12 -12.03 -9.99
N GLY A 47 -7.08 -11.01 -10.84
CA GLY A 47 -8.04 -10.84 -11.96
C GLY A 47 -8.00 -11.97 -12.99
N PHE A 48 -6.91 -12.71 -13.10
CA PHE A 48 -6.74 -13.82 -14.06
C PHE A 48 -6.92 -15.22 -13.44
N VAL A 49 -7.13 -15.32 -12.14
CA VAL A 49 -7.31 -16.59 -11.45
C VAL A 49 -8.62 -17.28 -11.86
N ASN A 50 -8.52 -18.60 -12.12
CA ASN A 50 -9.64 -19.45 -12.53
C ASN A 50 -9.97 -20.57 -11.53
N ASN A 51 -9.11 -20.79 -10.51
CA ASN A 51 -9.27 -21.87 -9.55
C ASN A 51 -9.14 -21.37 -8.10
N PHE A 52 -9.65 -22.15 -7.16
CA PHE A 52 -9.61 -21.81 -5.73
C PHE A 52 -8.17 -21.76 -5.20
N GLY A 53 -7.28 -22.65 -5.67
CA GLY A 53 -5.88 -22.67 -5.27
C GLY A 53 -5.14 -21.37 -5.63
N GLY A 54 -5.36 -20.86 -6.84
CA GLY A 54 -4.82 -19.57 -7.27
C GLY A 54 -5.38 -18.40 -6.47
N LEU A 55 -6.69 -18.40 -6.18
CA LEU A 55 -7.32 -17.41 -5.31
C LEU A 55 -6.68 -17.41 -3.91
N ALA A 56 -6.51 -18.60 -3.33
CA ALA A 56 -5.91 -18.77 -2.01
C ALA A 56 -4.46 -18.26 -1.97
N ALA A 57 -3.65 -18.61 -2.98
CA ALA A 57 -2.27 -18.18 -3.10
C ALA A 57 -2.17 -16.65 -3.26
N CYS A 58 -2.98 -16.04 -4.12
CA CYS A 58 -3.00 -14.59 -4.27
C CYS A 58 -3.43 -13.90 -2.98
N ARG A 59 -4.44 -14.38 -2.28
CA ARG A 59 -4.88 -13.83 -0.99
C ARG A 59 -3.80 -13.89 0.08
N PHE A 60 -3.07 -15.01 0.14
CA PHE A 60 -1.92 -15.17 1.02
C PHE A 60 -0.84 -14.11 0.71
N LEU A 61 -0.45 -13.99 -0.56
CA LEU A 61 0.57 -13.04 -0.98
C LEU A 61 0.14 -11.57 -0.78
N LEU A 62 -1.13 -11.24 -1.01
CA LEU A 62 -1.66 -9.91 -0.70
C LEU A 62 -1.48 -9.57 0.77
N GLY A 63 -1.82 -10.51 1.70
CA GLY A 63 -1.60 -10.31 3.13
C GLY A 63 -0.14 -10.10 3.50
N VAL A 64 0.78 -10.86 2.89
CA VAL A 64 2.24 -10.71 3.10
C VAL A 64 2.73 -9.32 2.68
N PHE A 65 2.38 -8.87 1.48
CA PHE A 65 2.90 -7.60 0.95
C PHE A 65 2.21 -6.38 1.59
N GLU A 66 0.95 -6.46 1.96
CA GLU A 66 0.26 -5.37 2.64
C GLU A 66 0.77 -5.16 4.06
N SER A 67 1.19 -6.22 4.76
CA SER A 67 1.70 -6.17 6.14
C SER A 67 2.87 -5.20 6.32
N GLY A 68 3.65 -4.96 5.26
CA GLY A 68 4.80 -4.04 5.28
C GLY A 68 4.45 -2.57 5.09
N SER A 69 3.29 -2.27 4.55
CA SER A 69 2.94 -0.92 4.10
C SER A 69 2.63 0.02 5.27
N PHE A 70 1.82 -0.42 6.24
CA PHE A 70 1.47 0.39 7.41
C PHE A 70 2.67 0.72 8.31
N PRO A 71 3.49 -0.26 8.75
CA PRO A 71 4.67 0.03 9.53
C PRO A 71 5.64 0.98 8.84
N ALA A 72 5.85 0.82 7.53
CA ALA A 72 6.70 1.70 6.74
C ALA A 72 6.18 3.13 6.70
N LEU A 73 4.87 3.31 6.49
CA LEU A 73 4.24 4.61 6.50
C LEU A 73 4.37 5.32 7.86
N PHE A 74 4.10 4.57 8.96
CA PHE A 74 4.25 5.09 10.31
C PHE A 74 5.69 5.49 10.61
N TYR A 75 6.65 4.67 10.21
CA TYR A 75 8.07 4.94 10.42
C TYR A 75 8.52 6.20 9.66
N ILE A 76 8.14 6.35 8.39
CA ILE A 76 8.46 7.55 7.60
C ILE A 76 7.86 8.80 8.26
N LEU A 77 6.58 8.77 8.62
CA LEU A 77 5.93 9.93 9.26
C LEU A 77 6.56 10.29 10.60
N ALA A 78 6.96 9.30 11.41
CA ALA A 78 7.63 9.54 12.68
C ALA A 78 9.03 10.17 12.52
N ASN A 79 9.70 9.94 11.39
CA ASN A 79 11.01 10.53 11.10
C ASN A 79 10.94 11.98 10.59
N PHE A 80 9.79 12.42 10.09
CA PHE A 80 9.64 13.77 9.51
C PHE A 80 8.84 14.73 10.38
N TYR A 81 8.02 14.22 11.32
CA TYR A 81 7.06 15.03 12.05
C TYR A 81 7.10 14.78 13.56
N GLU A 82 6.91 15.85 14.31
CA GLU A 82 6.69 15.79 15.76
C GLU A 82 5.40 15.01 16.08
N LYS A 83 5.32 14.38 17.26
CA LYS A 83 4.22 13.46 17.64
C LYS A 83 2.82 14.05 17.41
N THR A 84 2.62 15.31 17.74
CA THR A 84 1.32 16.01 17.56
C THR A 84 0.99 16.26 16.09
N GLU A 85 1.98 16.60 15.29
CA GLU A 85 1.83 16.83 13.86
C GLU A 85 1.63 15.49 13.12
N ALA A 86 2.37 14.44 13.49
CA ALA A 86 2.21 13.10 12.97
C ALA A 86 0.78 12.58 13.21
N GLN A 87 0.24 12.77 14.41
CA GLN A 87 -1.13 12.33 14.73
C GLN A 87 -2.19 13.00 13.85
N ARG A 88 -2.08 14.32 13.59
CA ARG A 88 -2.99 15.02 12.67
C ARG A 88 -2.93 14.44 11.25
N ARG A 89 -1.74 14.09 10.77
CA ARG A 89 -1.55 13.49 9.44
C ARG A 89 -2.11 12.08 9.36
N PHE A 90 -1.99 11.30 10.44
CA PHE A 90 -2.64 10.00 10.54
C PHE A 90 -4.17 10.10 10.49
N SER A 91 -4.75 11.05 11.23
CA SER A 91 -6.20 11.28 11.15
C SER A 91 -6.63 11.66 9.74
N GLY A 92 -5.85 12.50 9.05
CA GLY A 92 -6.06 12.84 7.65
C GLY A 92 -5.99 11.60 6.74
N PHE A 93 -4.98 10.75 6.91
CA PHE A 93 -4.84 9.50 6.17
C PHE A 93 -6.06 8.58 6.32
N PHE A 94 -6.54 8.36 7.55
CA PHE A 94 -7.74 7.56 7.78
C PHE A 94 -9.01 8.19 7.17
N SER A 95 -9.13 9.51 7.20
CA SER A 95 -10.25 10.20 6.54
C SER A 95 -10.24 9.96 5.02
N VAL A 96 -9.06 10.06 4.39
CA VAL A 96 -8.91 9.76 2.96
C VAL A 96 -9.20 8.29 2.66
N THR A 97 -8.85 7.36 3.56
CA THR A 97 -9.15 5.93 3.40
C THR A 97 -10.67 5.69 3.37
N CYS A 98 -11.45 6.38 4.21
CA CYS A 98 -12.91 6.30 4.17
C CYS A 98 -13.47 6.82 2.83
N LEU A 99 -12.93 7.94 2.32
CA LEU A 99 -13.32 8.48 1.01
C LEU A 99 -12.93 7.55 -0.13
N ALA A 100 -11.76 6.92 -0.05
CA ALA A 100 -11.31 5.93 -1.02
C ALA A 100 -12.24 4.69 -1.05
N GLY A 101 -12.74 4.25 0.11
CA GLY A 101 -13.75 3.19 0.17
C GLY A 101 -15.04 3.55 -0.55
N ALA A 102 -15.54 4.78 -0.37
CA ALA A 102 -16.71 5.28 -1.09
C ALA A 102 -16.47 5.38 -2.61
N ALA A 103 -15.31 5.91 -3.01
CA ALA A 103 -14.92 5.99 -4.41
C ALA A 103 -14.76 4.60 -5.04
N GLY A 104 -14.21 3.62 -4.30
CA GLY A 104 -14.11 2.23 -4.72
C GLY A 104 -15.46 1.59 -5.00
N GLY A 105 -16.45 1.85 -4.15
CA GLY A 105 -17.83 1.42 -4.38
C GLY A 105 -18.46 2.00 -5.67
N ALA A 106 -18.27 3.30 -5.90
CA ALA A 106 -18.72 3.97 -7.11
C ALA A 106 -18.01 3.44 -8.37
N MET A 107 -16.70 3.18 -8.26
CA MET A 107 -15.92 2.58 -9.34
C MET A 107 -16.37 1.15 -9.65
N ALA A 108 -16.64 0.34 -8.63
CA ALA A 108 -17.17 -1.02 -8.82
C ALA A 108 -18.52 -1.03 -9.56
N TYR A 109 -19.38 -0.07 -9.26
CA TYR A 109 -20.64 0.12 -9.97
C TYR A 109 -20.45 0.39 -11.47
N ARG A 110 -19.51 1.29 -11.81
CA ARG A 110 -19.19 1.59 -13.23
C ARG A 110 -18.51 0.42 -13.94
N ILE A 111 -17.66 -0.32 -13.24
CA ILE A 111 -16.98 -1.49 -13.80
C ILE A 111 -17.97 -2.63 -14.11
N HIS A 112 -19.12 -2.65 -13.44
CA HIS A 112 -20.16 -3.63 -13.77
C HIS A 112 -20.64 -3.53 -15.23
N GLU A 113 -20.56 -2.36 -15.85
CA GLU A 113 -20.85 -2.16 -17.28
C GLU A 113 -19.86 -2.88 -18.21
N LEU A 114 -18.67 -3.27 -17.69
CA LEU A 114 -17.64 -4.03 -18.41
C LEU A 114 -17.83 -5.55 -18.34
N ASP A 115 -18.96 -6.03 -17.82
CA ASP A 115 -19.23 -7.47 -17.74
C ASP A 115 -19.24 -8.11 -19.12
N GLY A 116 -18.50 -9.21 -19.27
CA GLY A 116 -18.35 -9.92 -20.54
C GLY A 116 -17.33 -9.31 -21.52
N VAL A 117 -16.78 -8.12 -21.28
CA VAL A 117 -15.73 -7.53 -22.12
C VAL A 117 -14.49 -8.40 -22.10
N LYS A 118 -14.01 -8.81 -23.28
CA LYS A 118 -12.91 -9.79 -23.47
C LYS A 118 -13.14 -11.14 -22.77
N GLY A 119 -14.39 -11.53 -22.52
CA GLY A 119 -14.73 -12.79 -21.86
C GLY A 119 -14.41 -12.82 -20.35
N LEU A 120 -14.13 -11.67 -19.73
CA LEU A 120 -13.86 -11.55 -18.31
C LEU A 120 -15.11 -11.07 -17.56
N ALA A 121 -15.38 -11.67 -16.39
CA ALA A 121 -16.43 -11.20 -15.49
C ALA A 121 -16.06 -9.84 -14.89
N SER A 122 -17.05 -9.00 -14.60
CA SER A 122 -16.86 -7.63 -14.09
C SER A 122 -15.95 -7.54 -12.85
N TRP A 123 -16.08 -8.47 -11.90
CA TRP A 123 -15.24 -8.48 -10.69
C TRP A 123 -13.73 -8.62 -10.97
N ARG A 124 -13.33 -9.26 -12.06
CA ARG A 124 -11.93 -9.39 -12.47
C ARG A 124 -11.34 -8.05 -12.90
N TRP A 125 -12.14 -7.24 -13.59
CA TRP A 125 -11.73 -5.90 -13.98
C TRP A 125 -11.46 -4.99 -12.79
N ILE A 126 -12.20 -5.17 -11.67
CA ILE A 126 -11.96 -4.41 -10.45
C ILE A 126 -10.51 -4.63 -9.97
N PHE A 127 -10.09 -5.89 -9.84
CA PHE A 127 -8.72 -6.20 -9.37
C PHE A 127 -7.62 -5.79 -10.35
N ILE A 128 -7.88 -5.89 -11.65
CA ILE A 128 -6.92 -5.48 -12.68
C ILE A 128 -6.71 -3.96 -12.63
N ILE A 129 -7.78 -3.19 -12.61
CA ILE A 129 -7.72 -1.73 -12.59
C ILE A 129 -7.10 -1.24 -11.29
N ASP A 130 -7.55 -1.76 -10.15
CA ASP A 130 -7.01 -1.45 -8.83
C ASP A 130 -5.49 -1.73 -8.77
N GLY A 131 -5.07 -2.90 -9.23
CA GLY A 131 -3.66 -3.27 -9.26
C GLY A 131 -2.81 -2.38 -10.18
N ILE A 132 -3.32 -1.97 -11.35
CA ILE A 132 -2.62 -1.05 -12.26
C ILE A 132 -2.46 0.33 -11.62
N VAL A 133 -3.53 0.86 -11.02
CA VAL A 133 -3.50 2.16 -10.32
C VAL A 133 -2.52 2.10 -9.15
N THR A 134 -2.57 1.05 -8.36
CA THR A 134 -1.67 0.83 -7.22
C THR A 134 -0.20 0.77 -7.65
N CYS A 135 0.14 0.02 -8.70
CA CYS A 135 1.50 -0.02 -9.24
C CYS A 135 1.95 1.36 -9.76
N GLY A 136 1.07 2.09 -10.44
CA GLY A 136 1.36 3.44 -10.91
C GLY A 136 1.64 4.42 -9.77
N CYS A 137 0.81 4.39 -8.72
CA CYS A 137 1.03 5.17 -7.51
C CYS A 137 2.35 4.80 -6.81
N ALA A 138 2.65 3.51 -6.68
CA ALA A 138 3.88 3.04 -6.07
C ALA A 138 5.14 3.51 -6.83
N PHE A 139 5.07 3.54 -8.16
CA PHE A 139 6.15 4.08 -8.98
C PHE A 139 6.36 5.58 -8.73
N ILE A 140 5.30 6.37 -8.64
CA ILE A 140 5.39 7.79 -8.29
C ILE A 140 5.97 7.97 -6.89
N LEU A 141 5.49 7.19 -5.91
CA LEU A 141 5.97 7.24 -4.53
C LEU A 141 7.46 6.92 -4.42
N TYR A 142 7.96 5.97 -5.19
CA TYR A 142 9.39 5.60 -5.20
C TYR A 142 10.31 6.78 -5.52
N PHE A 143 9.89 7.69 -6.40
CA PHE A 143 10.68 8.88 -6.77
C PHE A 143 10.41 10.10 -5.89
N THR A 144 9.27 10.12 -5.19
CA THR A 144 8.81 11.31 -4.46
C THR A 144 9.15 11.24 -2.97
N ILE A 145 9.15 10.04 -2.38
CA ILE A 145 9.40 9.86 -0.96
C ILE A 145 10.91 9.84 -0.67
N ALA A 146 11.36 10.67 0.27
CA ALA A 146 12.68 10.62 0.87
C ALA A 146 12.63 9.85 2.20
N ASP A 147 13.68 9.12 2.56
CA ASP A 147 13.73 8.31 3.79
C ASP A 147 13.94 9.14 5.04
N PHE A 148 14.87 10.07 4.96
CA PHE A 148 15.29 10.89 6.08
C PHE A 148 15.34 12.35 5.67
N PRO A 149 15.09 13.28 6.62
CA PRO A 149 15.21 14.72 6.35
C PRO A 149 16.60 15.10 5.82
N GLU A 150 17.62 14.30 6.12
CA GLU A 150 19.01 14.51 5.71
C GLU A 150 19.23 14.26 4.22
N GLU A 151 18.50 13.34 3.62
CA GLU A 151 18.60 12.91 2.21
C GLU A 151 17.54 13.58 1.33
N ALA A 152 16.62 14.31 1.92
CA ALA A 152 15.53 14.98 1.20
C ALA A 152 16.08 16.07 0.26
N ARG A 153 16.00 15.81 -1.04
CA ARG A 153 16.50 16.70 -2.09
C ARG A 153 15.73 18.03 -2.21
N PHE A 154 14.53 18.06 -1.64
CA PHE A 154 13.65 19.23 -1.65
C PHE A 154 13.87 20.20 -0.48
N LEU A 155 14.72 19.83 0.52
CA LEU A 155 15.01 20.63 1.69
C LEU A 155 16.33 21.40 1.53
N ASN A 156 16.30 22.71 1.82
CA ASN A 156 17.49 23.54 1.95
C ASN A 156 18.29 23.18 3.22
N GLU A 157 19.60 23.50 3.22
CA GLU A 157 20.46 23.21 4.38
C GLU A 157 19.96 23.82 5.70
N ASN A 158 19.37 25.01 5.64
CA ASN A 158 18.80 25.69 6.80
C ASN A 158 17.53 24.98 7.32
N GLU A 159 16.67 24.52 6.42
CA GLU A 159 15.46 23.75 6.74
C GLU A 159 15.82 22.39 7.33
N ARG A 160 16.87 21.75 6.82
CA ARG A 160 17.39 20.48 7.30
C ARG A 160 17.96 20.60 8.73
N LYS A 161 18.69 21.68 9.04
CA LYS A 161 19.17 21.98 10.38
C LYS A 161 18.01 22.27 11.35
N PHE A 162 17.01 23.01 10.90
CA PHE A 162 15.83 23.32 11.70
C PHE A 162 15.03 22.07 12.05
N LEU A 163 14.83 21.16 11.09
CA LEU A 163 14.15 19.88 11.34
C LEU A 163 14.91 19.00 12.34
N LYS A 164 16.25 18.94 12.25
CA LYS A 164 17.07 18.22 13.22
C LYS A 164 17.02 18.77 14.65
N GLN A 165 16.75 20.06 14.81
CA GLN A 165 16.60 20.67 16.13
C GLN A 165 15.20 20.50 16.70
N LYS A 166 14.19 20.28 15.83
CA LYS A 166 12.79 20.16 16.20
C LYS A 166 12.38 18.72 16.53
N LEU A 167 13.02 17.74 15.92
CA LEU A 167 12.80 16.30 16.12
C LEU A 167 13.61 15.78 17.30
#